data_65966e70ac812ee81a0c15e281befc2a
#
_entry.id   65966e70ac812ee81a0c15e281befc2a
#
_cell.length_a   1.000
_cell.length_b   1.000
_cell.length_c   1.000
_cell.angle_alpha   90.00
_cell.angle_beta   90.00
_cell.angle_gamma   90.00
#
_symmetry.space_group_name_H-M   'P 1'
#
loop_
_entity.id
_entity.type
_entity.pdbx_description
1 polymer ?
#
loop_
_entity_poly.entity_id
_entity_poly.type
_entity_poly.pdbx_seq_one_letter_code
_entity_poly.pdbx_strand_id
1 'polypeptide(L)'
;MTSINDTRARAVADLAERLVLASVDVAAAPERVFHALASKEITEWWVRPGVFDTREWTGDVRRGGRWRASGMTRGEPYVQEGEFLEVDSPKRLVHTWERAGNPGVVSTVTYLLEPVDGRTRVTLRHLGFASRDMCGAFAIGWETSLERLAEILAPEFLLDHR
;
A
#
# COMPACT_ATOMS: atom_id res chain seq x y z
N MET A 1 -7.82 -4.77 24.55
CA MET A 1 -6.87 -3.63 24.39
C MET A 1 -5.83 -3.98 23.32
N THR A 2 -5.66 -3.11 22.36
CA THR A 2 -4.70 -3.35 21.30
C THR A 2 -3.29 -2.93 21.76
N SER A 3 -2.32 -3.82 21.61
CA SER A 3 -0.94 -3.50 21.92
C SER A 3 -0.40 -2.44 20.96
N ILE A 4 0.47 -1.54 21.44
CA ILE A 4 1.15 -0.57 20.58
C ILE A 4 2.01 -1.27 19.53
N ASN A 5 2.35 -2.54 19.77
CA ASN A 5 3.19 -3.35 18.90
C ASN A 5 2.38 -4.27 17.98
N ASP A 6 1.07 -4.12 17.97
CA ASP A 6 0.22 -4.91 17.08
C ASP A 6 0.36 -4.36 15.66
N THR A 7 1.04 -5.15 14.81
CA THR A 7 1.28 -4.80 13.41
C THR A 7 0.42 -5.62 12.45
N ARG A 8 -0.55 -6.36 12.97
CA ARG A 8 -1.38 -7.21 12.13
C ARG A 8 -2.31 -6.37 11.25
N ALA A 9 -2.34 -6.73 9.99
CA ALA A 9 -3.25 -6.15 9.03
C ALA A 9 -4.39 -7.12 8.75
N ARG A 10 -5.47 -6.58 8.22
CA ARG A 10 -6.61 -7.38 7.77
C ARG A 10 -6.94 -6.98 6.34
N ALA A 11 -7.19 -7.97 5.49
CA ALA A 11 -7.62 -7.74 4.14
C ALA A 11 -8.75 -8.69 3.77
N VAL A 12 -9.74 -8.15 3.08
CA VAL A 12 -10.90 -8.90 2.60
C VAL A 12 -11.07 -8.62 1.12
N ALA A 13 -11.25 -9.68 0.34
CA ALA A 13 -11.57 -9.56 -1.08
C ALA A 13 -13.07 -9.76 -1.28
N ASP A 14 -13.74 -8.77 -1.85
CA ASP A 14 -15.10 -8.93 -2.34
C ASP A 14 -14.99 -9.30 -3.82
N LEU A 15 -15.07 -10.59 -4.12
CA LEU A 15 -14.84 -11.09 -5.47
C LEU A 15 -15.94 -10.70 -6.45
N ALA A 16 -17.16 -10.51 -5.97
CA ALA A 16 -18.28 -10.09 -6.82
C ALA A 16 -18.11 -8.64 -7.26
N GLU A 17 -17.69 -7.77 -6.35
CA GLU A 17 -17.47 -6.35 -6.62
C GLU A 17 -16.05 -6.06 -7.12
N ARG A 18 -15.16 -7.06 -7.08
CA ARG A 18 -13.75 -6.92 -7.44
C ARG A 18 -13.07 -5.79 -6.66
N LEU A 19 -13.28 -5.84 -5.36
CA LEU A 19 -12.83 -4.84 -4.41
C LEU A 19 -12.01 -5.50 -3.32
N VAL A 20 -10.89 -4.88 -2.95
CA VAL A 20 -10.13 -5.24 -1.76
C VAL A 20 -10.33 -4.14 -0.71
N LEU A 21 -10.66 -4.54 0.50
CA LEU A 21 -10.69 -3.69 1.67
C LEU A 21 -9.63 -4.18 2.64
N ALA A 22 -8.77 -3.29 3.10
CA ALA A 22 -7.72 -3.66 4.03
C ALA A 22 -7.52 -2.56 5.07
N SER A 23 -7.00 -2.92 6.23
CA SER A 23 -6.67 -1.95 7.27
C SER A 23 -5.52 -2.43 8.14
N VAL A 24 -4.81 -1.47 8.72
CA VAL A 24 -3.76 -1.70 9.69
C VAL A 24 -3.62 -0.48 10.58
N ASP A 25 -3.26 -0.70 11.84
CA ASP A 25 -2.96 0.38 12.79
C ASP A 25 -1.43 0.48 12.90
N VAL A 26 -0.91 1.69 12.65
CA VAL A 26 0.52 1.95 12.61
C VAL A 26 0.90 2.86 13.78
N ALA A 27 1.92 2.47 14.53
CA ALA A 27 2.39 3.21 15.70
C ALA A 27 3.30 4.39 15.30
N ALA A 28 2.75 5.30 14.52
CA ALA A 28 3.43 6.49 14.03
C ALA A 28 2.40 7.58 13.75
N ALA A 29 2.84 8.82 13.67
CA ALA A 29 1.97 9.95 13.36
C ALA A 29 1.48 9.89 11.91
N PRO A 30 0.28 10.44 11.62
CA PRO A 30 -0.27 10.42 10.26
C PRO A 30 0.68 10.98 9.20
N GLU A 31 1.40 12.04 9.50
CA GLU A 31 2.36 12.65 8.57
C GLU A 31 3.48 11.69 8.21
N ARG A 32 3.97 10.93 9.20
CA ARG A 32 5.02 9.95 8.98
C ARG A 32 4.53 8.78 8.14
N VAL A 33 3.31 8.31 8.42
CA VAL A 33 2.68 7.22 7.67
C VAL A 33 2.43 7.66 6.23
N PHE A 34 1.88 8.86 6.05
CA PHE A 34 1.58 9.38 4.71
C PHE A 34 2.86 9.45 3.86
N HIS A 35 3.97 9.87 4.45
CA HIS A 35 5.25 9.90 3.73
C HIS A 35 5.64 8.51 3.22
N ALA A 36 5.44 7.47 4.02
CA ALA A 36 5.76 6.11 3.61
C ALA A 36 4.85 5.59 2.48
N LEU A 37 3.64 6.12 2.37
CA LEU A 37 2.70 5.72 1.31
C LEU A 37 3.04 6.31 -0.05
N ALA A 38 3.81 7.38 -0.09
CA ALA A 38 4.05 8.15 -1.32
C ALA A 38 5.50 8.59 -1.44
N SER A 39 6.41 7.65 -1.28
CA SER A 39 7.86 7.91 -1.38
C SER A 39 8.60 6.62 -1.73
N LYS A 40 9.92 6.71 -1.85
CA LYS A 40 10.77 5.54 -2.08
C LYS A 40 10.70 4.51 -0.97
N GLU A 41 10.13 4.85 0.18
CA GLU A 41 9.93 3.87 1.25
C GLU A 41 8.98 2.74 0.81
N ILE A 42 8.21 2.94 -0.25
CA ILE A 42 7.40 1.88 -0.85
C ILE A 42 8.24 0.65 -1.19
N THR A 43 9.50 0.82 -1.56
CA THR A 43 10.39 -0.30 -1.85
C THR A 43 10.64 -1.18 -0.62
N GLU A 44 10.38 -0.67 0.58
CA GLU A 44 10.58 -1.41 1.82
C GLU A 44 9.35 -2.18 2.27
N TRP A 45 8.14 -1.75 1.88
CA TRP A 45 6.93 -2.41 2.35
C TRP A 45 6.03 -3.02 1.26
N TRP A 46 6.17 -2.63 0.00
CA TRP A 46 5.52 -3.37 -1.10
C TRP A 46 6.35 -4.62 -1.43
N VAL A 47 6.43 -5.52 -0.47
CA VAL A 47 7.25 -6.74 -0.57
C VAL A 47 6.52 -7.90 0.10
N ARG A 48 6.50 -9.03 -0.57
CA ARG A 48 6.10 -10.31 0.00
C ARG A 48 7.23 -11.29 -0.27
N PRO A 49 8.02 -11.64 0.76
CA PRO A 49 9.20 -12.49 0.58
C PRO A 49 8.87 -13.78 -0.19
N GLY A 50 9.68 -14.09 -1.20
CA GLY A 50 9.48 -15.27 -2.03
C GLY A 50 8.43 -15.13 -3.11
N VAL A 51 7.69 -14.03 -3.17
CA VAL A 51 6.63 -13.82 -4.16
C VAL A 51 6.88 -12.58 -5.00
N PHE A 52 6.97 -11.41 -4.36
CA PHE A 52 7.25 -10.19 -5.10
C PHE A 52 8.08 -9.20 -4.27
N ASP A 53 8.76 -8.31 -4.97
CA ASP A 53 9.45 -7.18 -4.34
C ASP A 53 9.23 -5.91 -5.18
N THR A 54 9.54 -4.77 -4.59
CA THR A 54 9.58 -3.48 -5.31
C THR A 54 10.97 -2.92 -5.11
N ARG A 55 11.68 -2.69 -6.21
CA ARG A 55 13.09 -2.27 -6.18
C ARG A 55 13.29 -0.81 -6.47
N GLU A 56 12.39 -0.23 -7.26
CA GLU A 56 12.43 1.18 -7.59
C GLU A 56 11.03 1.78 -7.51
N TRP A 57 10.97 3.01 -7.05
CA TRP A 57 9.75 3.80 -7.05
C TRP A 57 10.11 5.25 -7.31
N THR A 58 9.39 5.88 -8.23
CA THR A 58 9.47 7.32 -8.49
C THR A 58 8.06 7.88 -8.55
N GLY A 59 7.90 9.14 -8.14
CA GLY A 59 6.59 9.77 -8.19
C GLY A 59 6.67 11.27 -8.01
N ASP A 60 5.72 11.94 -8.68
CA ASP A 60 5.46 13.35 -8.52
C ASP A 60 4.18 13.46 -7.69
N VAL A 61 4.33 13.62 -6.38
CA VAL A 61 3.22 13.48 -5.42
C VAL A 61 2.42 14.77 -5.38
N ARG A 62 1.53 14.89 -6.35
CA ARG A 62 0.57 15.99 -6.46
C ARG A 62 -0.58 15.50 -7.33
N ARG A 63 -1.73 16.14 -7.23
CA ARG A 63 -2.85 15.84 -8.11
C ARG A 63 -2.42 15.99 -9.56
N GLY A 64 -2.65 14.96 -10.35
CA GLY A 64 -2.24 14.90 -11.76
C GLY A 64 -0.82 14.44 -11.97
N GLY A 65 -0.03 14.27 -10.91
CA GLY A 65 1.32 13.73 -11.01
C GLY A 65 1.27 12.22 -11.24
N ARG A 66 2.37 11.64 -11.69
CA ARG A 66 2.45 10.22 -11.99
C ARG A 66 3.45 9.53 -11.09
N TRP A 67 3.22 8.23 -10.87
CA TRP A 67 4.14 7.37 -10.14
C TRP A 67 4.46 6.13 -10.97
N ARG A 68 5.59 5.52 -10.67
CA ARG A 68 6.05 4.30 -11.34
C ARG A 68 6.86 3.46 -10.37
N ALA A 69 6.59 2.16 -10.36
CA ALA A 69 7.31 1.20 -9.53
C ALA A 69 7.72 0.00 -10.37
N SER A 70 8.87 -0.57 -10.04
CA SER A 70 9.35 -1.78 -10.71
C SER A 70 10.01 -2.72 -9.73
N GLY A 71 10.00 -3.99 -10.07
CA GLY A 71 10.59 -5.05 -9.25
C GLY A 71 10.40 -6.39 -9.91
N MET A 72 10.32 -7.43 -9.09
CA MET A 72 10.14 -8.81 -9.54
C MET A 72 8.90 -9.41 -8.92
N THR A 73 8.19 -10.22 -9.70
CA THR A 73 7.09 -11.02 -9.20
C THR A 73 7.21 -12.43 -9.78
N ARG A 74 7.32 -13.43 -8.90
CA ARG A 74 7.46 -14.85 -9.29
C ARG A 74 8.56 -15.08 -10.33
N GLY A 75 9.71 -14.40 -10.15
CA GLY A 75 10.86 -14.53 -11.02
C GLY A 75 10.79 -13.71 -12.30
N GLU A 76 9.72 -12.94 -12.52
CA GLU A 76 9.54 -12.11 -13.70
C GLU A 76 9.58 -10.63 -13.35
N PRO A 77 10.24 -9.79 -14.16
CA PRO A 77 10.21 -8.35 -13.93
C PRO A 77 8.83 -7.77 -14.17
N TYR A 78 8.45 -6.78 -13.37
CA TYR A 78 7.20 -6.04 -13.59
C TYR A 78 7.44 -4.54 -13.48
N VAL A 79 6.56 -3.79 -14.13
CA VAL A 79 6.48 -2.35 -14.00
C VAL A 79 5.00 -2.00 -13.78
N GLN A 80 4.75 -1.18 -12.76
CA GLN A 80 3.42 -0.68 -12.46
C GLN A 80 3.48 0.82 -12.38
N GLU A 81 2.41 1.48 -12.77
CA GLU A 81 2.36 2.95 -12.81
C GLU A 81 0.94 3.45 -12.64
N GLY A 82 0.81 4.73 -12.40
CA GLY A 82 -0.49 5.36 -12.25
C GLY A 82 -0.40 6.86 -12.11
N GLU A 83 -1.56 7.44 -11.82
CA GLU A 83 -1.71 8.88 -11.64
C GLU A 83 -2.28 9.16 -10.26
N PHE A 84 -1.78 10.21 -9.60
CA PHE A 84 -2.38 10.68 -8.35
C PHE A 84 -3.63 11.47 -8.66
N LEU A 85 -4.77 11.00 -8.17
CA LEU A 85 -6.07 11.65 -8.38
C LEU A 85 -6.38 12.63 -7.25
N GLU A 86 -5.91 12.33 -6.03
CA GLU A 86 -6.11 13.18 -4.87
C GLU A 86 -4.93 13.03 -3.93
N VAL A 87 -4.38 14.14 -3.47
CA VAL A 87 -3.30 14.17 -2.49
C VAL A 87 -3.69 15.17 -1.41
N ASP A 88 -4.22 14.67 -0.29
CA ASP A 88 -4.64 15.47 0.86
C ASP A 88 -3.89 14.98 2.08
N SER A 89 -2.64 15.43 2.21
CA SER A 89 -1.75 15.02 3.31
C SER A 89 -2.19 15.66 4.62
N PRO A 90 -2.22 14.91 5.72
CA PRO A 90 -1.88 13.49 5.87
C PRO A 90 -3.11 12.58 5.94
N LYS A 91 -4.23 12.94 5.31
CA LYS A 91 -5.53 12.31 5.51
C LYS A 91 -5.94 11.34 4.43
N ARG A 92 -5.65 11.66 3.18
CA ARG A 92 -6.21 10.90 2.06
C ARG A 92 -5.27 10.93 0.86
N LEU A 93 -5.10 9.76 0.24
CA LEU A 93 -4.30 9.60 -0.98
C LEU A 93 -5.07 8.69 -1.91
N VAL A 94 -5.27 9.13 -3.15
CA VAL A 94 -5.95 8.33 -4.17
C VAL A 94 -5.09 8.28 -5.41
N HIS A 95 -4.84 7.09 -5.93
CA HIS A 95 -4.11 6.95 -7.18
C HIS A 95 -4.62 5.78 -8.00
N THR A 96 -4.41 5.85 -9.29
CA THR A 96 -4.69 4.74 -10.19
C THR A 96 -3.53 3.75 -10.18
N TRP A 97 -3.79 2.57 -10.72
CA TRP A 97 -2.83 1.46 -10.76
C TRP A 97 -3.03 0.71 -12.06
N GLU A 98 -2.00 0.65 -12.88
CA GLU A 98 -2.04 -0.16 -14.09
C GLU A 98 -0.67 -0.83 -14.30
N ARG A 99 -0.68 -1.96 -14.96
CA ARG A 99 0.56 -2.65 -15.29
C ARG A 99 1.05 -2.13 -16.64
N ALA A 100 2.31 -1.74 -16.72
CA ALA A 100 2.90 -1.32 -17.98
C ALA A 100 2.86 -2.49 -18.97
N GLY A 101 2.44 -2.20 -20.21
CA GLY A 101 2.24 -3.24 -21.21
C GLY A 101 0.84 -3.82 -21.23
N ASN A 102 -0.02 -3.41 -20.30
CA ASN A 102 -1.44 -3.81 -20.28
C ASN A 102 -2.32 -2.59 -20.05
N PRO A 103 -2.21 -1.57 -20.91
CA PRO A 103 -2.98 -0.34 -20.76
C PRO A 103 -4.48 -0.63 -20.91
N GLY A 104 -5.30 0.15 -20.21
CA GLY A 104 -6.74 -0.02 -20.24
C GLY A 104 -7.30 -0.88 -19.11
N VAL A 105 -6.45 -1.61 -18.39
CA VAL A 105 -6.85 -2.31 -17.17
C VAL A 105 -6.38 -1.46 -16.00
N VAL A 106 -7.22 -0.51 -15.61
CA VAL A 106 -6.88 0.47 -14.58
C VAL A 106 -7.73 0.23 -13.35
N SER A 107 -7.08 0.09 -12.20
CA SER A 107 -7.75 0.02 -10.92
C SER A 107 -7.43 1.28 -10.11
N THR A 108 -8.11 1.47 -8.98
CA THR A 108 -7.94 2.66 -8.16
C THR A 108 -7.72 2.28 -6.71
N VAL A 109 -6.70 2.87 -6.11
CA VAL A 109 -6.36 2.69 -4.69
C VAL A 109 -6.69 3.98 -3.94
N THR A 110 -7.40 3.82 -2.83
CA THR A 110 -7.70 4.92 -1.90
C THR A 110 -7.15 4.55 -0.54
N TYR A 111 -6.32 5.44 0.02
CA TYR A 111 -5.86 5.35 1.40
C TYR A 111 -6.55 6.44 2.23
N LEU A 112 -7.07 6.05 3.39
CA LEU A 112 -7.57 6.97 4.41
C LEU A 112 -6.75 6.78 5.67
N LEU A 113 -6.29 7.88 6.26
CA LEU A 113 -5.50 7.86 7.48
C LEU A 113 -6.28 8.58 8.57
N GLU A 114 -6.44 7.92 9.72
CA GLU A 114 -7.16 8.46 10.87
C GLU A 114 -6.37 8.23 12.14
N PRO A 115 -6.24 9.25 13.01
CA PRO A 115 -5.64 9.03 14.32
C PRO A 115 -6.59 8.18 15.19
N VAL A 116 -6.08 7.11 15.76
CA VAL A 116 -6.83 6.22 16.64
C VAL A 116 -5.94 5.79 17.80
N ASP A 117 -6.27 6.20 19.02
CA ASP A 117 -5.56 5.81 20.25
C ASP A 117 -4.04 6.03 20.18
N GLY A 118 -3.62 7.19 19.70
CA GLY A 118 -2.20 7.53 19.59
C GLY A 118 -1.47 6.89 18.43
N ARG A 119 -2.20 6.18 17.56
CA ARG A 119 -1.66 5.55 16.36
C ARG A 119 -2.41 6.07 15.13
N THR A 120 -2.00 5.65 13.97
CA THR A 120 -2.68 5.98 12.72
C THR A 120 -3.31 4.73 12.13
N ARG A 121 -4.61 4.77 11.92
CA ARG A 121 -5.30 3.71 11.19
C ARG A 121 -5.25 4.02 9.70
N VAL A 122 -4.69 3.09 8.95
CA VAL A 122 -4.70 3.15 7.49
C VAL A 122 -5.80 2.24 7.00
N THR A 123 -6.74 2.79 6.24
CA THR A 123 -7.78 2.01 5.57
C THR A 123 -7.54 2.12 4.07
N LEU A 124 -7.51 0.98 3.40
CA LEU A 124 -7.24 0.89 1.97
C LEU A 124 -8.43 0.30 1.24
N ARG A 125 -8.76 0.89 0.10
CA ARG A 125 -9.69 0.33 -0.87
C ARG A 125 -8.98 0.24 -2.21
N HIS A 126 -9.02 -0.93 -2.82
CA HIS A 126 -8.47 -1.13 -4.16
C HIS A 126 -9.58 -1.74 -5.01
N LEU A 127 -10.02 -1.01 -6.01
CA LEU A 127 -11.23 -1.28 -6.79
C LEU A 127 -10.90 -1.33 -8.28
N GLY A 128 -11.60 -2.19 -9.02
CA GLY A 128 -11.51 -2.21 -10.48
C GLY A 128 -10.62 -3.31 -11.04
N PHE A 129 -10.47 -4.41 -10.31
CA PHE A 129 -9.68 -5.54 -10.79
C PHE A 129 -10.31 -6.17 -12.03
N ALA A 130 -9.46 -6.61 -12.97
CA ALA A 130 -9.92 -7.26 -14.20
C ALA A 130 -10.52 -8.64 -13.96
N SER A 131 -10.09 -9.33 -12.90
CA SER A 131 -10.57 -10.68 -12.60
C SER A 131 -10.69 -10.92 -11.10
N ARG A 132 -11.46 -11.95 -10.74
CA ARG A 132 -11.60 -12.39 -9.34
C ARG A 132 -10.29 -12.91 -8.79
N ASP A 133 -9.52 -13.65 -9.63
CA ASP A 133 -8.23 -14.19 -9.22
C ASP A 133 -7.25 -13.07 -8.88
N MET A 134 -7.21 -12.03 -9.68
CA MET A 134 -6.38 -10.87 -9.42
C MET A 134 -6.80 -10.18 -8.11
N CYS A 135 -8.10 -10.01 -7.91
CA CYS A 135 -8.64 -9.43 -6.68
C CYS A 135 -8.17 -10.21 -5.44
N GLY A 136 -8.32 -11.54 -5.47
CA GLY A 136 -7.89 -12.40 -4.37
C GLY A 136 -6.39 -12.32 -4.11
N ALA A 137 -5.58 -12.30 -5.16
CA ALA A 137 -4.13 -12.20 -5.05
C ALA A 137 -3.71 -10.87 -4.43
N PHE A 138 -4.35 -9.77 -4.83
CA PHE A 138 -4.04 -8.45 -4.27
C PHE A 138 -4.47 -8.33 -2.81
N ALA A 139 -5.55 -9.00 -2.39
CA ALA A 139 -5.94 -9.00 -0.98
C ALA A 139 -4.82 -9.59 -0.12
N ILE A 140 -4.23 -10.70 -0.55
CA ILE A 140 -3.11 -11.33 0.15
C ILE A 140 -1.90 -10.40 0.15
N GLY A 141 -1.60 -9.81 -0.99
CA GLY A 141 -0.47 -8.88 -1.13
C GLY A 141 -0.61 -7.65 -0.25
N TRP A 142 -1.80 -7.05 -0.20
CA TRP A 142 -2.04 -5.89 0.65
C TRP A 142 -1.93 -6.22 2.13
N GLU A 143 -2.44 -7.37 2.55
CA GLU A 143 -2.31 -7.79 3.96
C GLU A 143 -0.85 -7.88 4.36
N THR A 144 -0.04 -8.54 3.56
CA THR A 144 1.40 -8.67 3.81
C THR A 144 2.10 -7.30 3.80
N SER A 145 1.81 -6.48 2.79
CA SER A 145 2.46 -5.18 2.64
C SER A 145 2.12 -4.22 3.76
N LEU A 146 0.85 -4.18 4.19
CA LEU A 146 0.45 -3.30 5.29
C LEU A 146 1.03 -3.76 6.62
N GLU A 147 1.20 -5.07 6.84
CA GLU A 147 1.89 -5.56 8.04
C GLU A 147 3.35 -5.10 8.05
N ARG A 148 4.04 -5.18 6.92
CA ARG A 148 5.41 -4.70 6.81
C ARG A 148 5.50 -3.20 7.08
N LEU A 149 4.56 -2.42 6.54
CA LEU A 149 4.50 -0.99 6.79
C LEU A 149 4.43 -0.71 8.30
N ALA A 150 3.53 -1.40 9.00
CA ALA A 150 3.38 -1.24 10.43
C ALA A 150 4.62 -1.67 11.20
N GLU A 151 5.28 -2.76 10.79
CA GLU A 151 6.50 -3.26 11.41
C GLU A 151 7.64 -2.26 11.24
N ILE A 152 7.84 -1.74 10.04
CA ILE A 152 8.93 -0.81 9.73
C ILE A 152 8.79 0.49 10.53
N LEU A 153 7.56 0.97 10.72
CA LEU A 153 7.31 2.22 11.43
C LEU A 153 7.09 2.04 12.92
N ALA A 154 7.09 0.80 13.42
CA ALA A 154 6.91 0.55 14.85
C ALA A 154 8.13 1.05 15.63
N PRO A 155 7.95 1.69 16.81
CA PRO A 155 9.06 2.17 17.62
C PRO A 155 10.05 1.06 18.00
N GLU A 156 9.58 -0.16 18.23
CA GLU A 156 10.44 -1.28 18.57
C GLU A 156 11.39 -1.65 17.44
N PHE A 157 10.89 -1.61 16.20
CA PHE A 157 11.73 -1.86 15.03
C PHE A 157 12.88 -0.86 15.00
N LEU A 158 12.59 0.42 15.25
CA LEU A 158 13.62 1.47 15.25
C LEU A 158 14.62 1.27 16.37
N LEU A 159 14.19 0.80 17.54
CA LEU A 159 15.07 0.53 18.68
C LEU A 159 16.01 -0.65 18.38
N ASP A 160 15.51 -1.69 17.77
CA ASP A 160 16.29 -2.89 17.48
C ASP A 160 17.31 -2.70 16.36
N HIS A 161 17.17 -1.65 15.58
CA HIS A 161 18.01 -1.38 14.41
C HIS A 161 18.90 -0.14 14.55
N ARG A 162 19.17 0.26 15.77
CA ARG A 162 20.10 1.36 16.05
C ARG A 162 21.55 0.95 15.85
#